data_a04ce6337228d677f7821c04fc352499
#
_entry.id   a04ce6337228d677f7821c04fc352499
#
_cell.length_a   1.000
_cell.length_b   1.000
_cell.length_c   1.000
_cell.angle_alpha   90.00
_cell.angle_beta   90.00
_cell.angle_gamma   90.00
#
_symmetry.space_group_name_H-M   'P 1'
#
loop_
_entity.id
_entity.type
_entity.pdbx_description
1 polymer ?
#
loop_
_entity_poly.entity_id
_entity_poly.type
_entity_poly.pdbx_seq_one_letter_code
_entity_poly.pdbx_strand_id
1 'polypeptide(L)'
;MPFPPHVFRGFALVALPLLLLALSPASARADFRLCNNTGGRVGIALGYKDAEGWTTEGWWNISARSCETLLRGALVARYYYIYAVDYDRGGEWSGHAFMCSREKEFTIKGTENCLTRGFDRTGFFEVDTAQQRSWTVQLTDSAEQPSSKPLTPPSVTPPASSEKK
;
A
#
# COMPACT_ATOMS: atom_id res chain seq x y z
N MET A 1 40.77 -27.09 76.52
CA MET A 1 41.55 -26.28 75.59
C MET A 1 40.79 -26.24 74.29
N PRO A 2 40.38 -25.08 73.84
CA PRO A 2 39.25 -24.94 72.91
C PRO A 2 39.72 -24.84 71.47
N PHE A 3 38.92 -25.35 70.54
CA PHE A 3 38.99 -25.21 69.11
C PHE A 3 38.10 -24.10 68.69
N PRO A 4 38.50 -23.25 67.69
CA PRO A 4 37.58 -22.28 67.07
C PRO A 4 36.86 -22.87 65.84
N PRO A 5 35.63 -22.44 65.56
CA PRO A 5 34.88 -22.87 64.36
C PRO A 5 35.21 -22.01 63.15
N HIS A 6 35.49 -22.66 62.02
CA HIS A 6 35.54 -22.02 60.75
C HIS A 6 34.16 -22.03 60.11
N VAL A 7 33.57 -20.87 60.04
CA VAL A 7 32.27 -20.63 59.39
C VAL A 7 32.45 -20.54 57.86
N PHE A 8 31.71 -21.38 57.18
CA PHE A 8 31.54 -21.38 55.76
C PHE A 8 30.91 -20.06 55.26
N ARG A 9 31.58 -19.37 54.38
CA ARG A 9 31.03 -18.32 53.52
C ARG A 9 31.28 -18.68 52.08
N GLY A 10 30.24 -19.20 51.42
CA GLY A 10 30.35 -19.57 50.03
C GLY A 10 28.98 -19.87 49.42
N PHE A 11 28.11 -18.85 49.29
CA PHE A 11 26.91 -18.93 48.48
C PHE A 11 26.48 -17.55 48.04
N ALA A 12 26.95 -17.10 46.88
CA ALA A 12 26.32 -16.01 46.11
C ALA A 12 27.08 -15.73 44.81
N LEU A 13 27.03 -16.57 43.79
CA LEU A 13 27.49 -16.20 42.45
C LEU A 13 26.96 -17.13 41.33
N VAL A 14 25.68 -17.55 41.36
CA VAL A 14 25.11 -18.37 40.26
C VAL A 14 23.79 -17.86 39.72
N ALA A 15 23.33 -16.66 40.10
CA ALA A 15 21.98 -16.19 39.68
C ALA A 15 21.96 -15.14 38.53
N LEU A 16 23.08 -14.84 37.88
CA LEU A 16 23.10 -13.75 36.89
C LEU A 16 23.14 -14.08 35.38
N PRO A 17 23.31 -15.31 34.89
CA PRO A 17 23.29 -15.56 33.45
C PRO A 17 21.91 -15.95 32.88
N LEU A 18 20.85 -16.10 33.68
CA LEU A 18 19.57 -16.61 33.15
C LEU A 18 18.60 -15.53 32.63
N LEU A 19 18.91 -14.25 32.79
CA LEU A 19 18.01 -13.15 32.40
C LEU A 19 18.30 -12.55 31.02
N LEU A 20 19.33 -13.01 30.33
CA LEU A 20 19.75 -12.46 29.02
C LEU A 20 19.21 -13.23 27.81
N LEU A 21 18.43 -14.29 27.97
CA LEU A 21 17.95 -15.12 26.84
C LEU A 21 16.55 -14.76 26.34
N ALA A 22 15.89 -13.71 26.82
CA ALA A 22 14.51 -13.42 26.47
C ALA A 22 14.30 -12.28 25.45
N LEU A 23 15.37 -11.65 24.93
CA LEU A 23 15.25 -10.69 23.84
C LEU A 23 15.57 -11.37 22.50
N SER A 24 14.73 -12.31 22.07
CA SER A 24 14.73 -12.72 20.67
C SER A 24 14.18 -11.54 19.87
N PRO A 25 14.94 -10.90 18.94
CA PRO A 25 14.38 -9.91 18.05
C PRO A 25 13.30 -10.60 17.22
N ALA A 26 12.05 -10.17 17.39
CA ALA A 26 11.00 -10.57 16.48
C ALA A 26 11.47 -10.13 15.08
N SER A 27 11.71 -11.10 14.20
CA SER A 27 12.04 -10.79 12.81
C SER A 27 10.90 -9.97 12.22
N ALA A 28 11.10 -8.66 12.10
CA ALA A 28 10.16 -7.80 11.38
C ALA A 28 10.05 -8.37 9.96
N ARG A 29 8.87 -8.88 9.60
CA ARG A 29 8.62 -9.35 8.24
C ARG A 29 8.74 -8.16 7.31
N ALA A 30 9.68 -8.25 6.41
CA ALA A 30 9.87 -7.27 5.36
C ALA A 30 8.91 -7.65 4.21
N ASP A 31 7.82 -6.90 4.06
CA ASP A 31 6.74 -7.21 3.12
C ASP A 31 6.18 -5.91 2.53
N PHE A 32 5.59 -5.97 1.33
CA PHE A 32 4.70 -4.95 0.82
C PHE A 32 3.25 -5.36 1.08
N ARG A 33 2.57 -4.61 1.94
CA ARG A 33 1.19 -4.87 2.34
C ARG A 33 0.26 -3.77 1.85
N LEU A 34 -0.99 -4.14 1.66
CA LEU A 34 -2.07 -3.18 1.46
C LEU A 34 -3.20 -3.47 2.43
N CYS A 35 -3.67 -2.42 3.11
CA CYS A 35 -4.84 -2.45 3.97
C CYS A 35 -5.99 -1.72 3.29
N ASN A 36 -7.07 -2.43 3.04
CA ASN A 36 -8.31 -1.89 2.53
C ASN A 36 -9.14 -1.30 3.69
N ASN A 37 -9.06 0.00 3.91
CA ASN A 37 -9.84 0.72 4.92
C ASN A 37 -11.19 1.22 4.40
N THR A 38 -11.58 0.83 3.19
CA THR A 38 -12.88 1.18 2.60
C THR A 38 -14.01 0.29 3.14
N GLY A 39 -15.23 0.64 2.81
CA GLY A 39 -16.41 -0.16 3.16
C GLY A 39 -16.76 -1.25 2.15
N GLY A 40 -16.06 -1.33 0.99
CA GLY A 40 -16.28 -2.29 -0.08
C GLY A 40 -15.10 -3.26 -0.29
N ARG A 41 -15.33 -4.31 -1.05
CA ARG A 41 -14.28 -5.19 -1.52
C ARG A 41 -13.54 -4.55 -2.68
N VAL A 42 -12.21 -4.58 -2.64
CA VAL A 42 -11.35 -3.99 -3.67
C VAL A 42 -10.51 -5.02 -4.39
N GLY A 43 -10.30 -4.81 -5.70
CA GLY A 43 -9.30 -5.51 -6.49
C GLY A 43 -8.05 -4.66 -6.62
N ILE A 44 -6.88 -5.27 -6.41
CA ILE A 44 -5.59 -4.59 -6.45
C ILE A 44 -4.73 -5.18 -7.55
N ALA A 45 -4.13 -4.31 -8.37
CA ALA A 45 -3.02 -4.63 -9.25
C ALA A 45 -1.78 -3.87 -8.78
N LEU A 46 -0.63 -4.53 -8.84
CA LEU A 46 0.67 -4.02 -8.38
C LEU A 46 1.67 -4.01 -9.52
N GLY A 47 2.37 -2.90 -9.68
CA GLY A 47 3.52 -2.74 -10.58
C GLY A 47 4.80 -2.53 -9.80
N TYR A 48 5.87 -3.18 -10.20
CA TYR A 48 7.19 -3.04 -9.58
C TYR A 48 8.32 -3.38 -10.54
N LYS A 49 9.53 -3.00 -10.15
CA LYS A 49 10.75 -3.33 -10.88
C LYS A 49 11.70 -4.07 -9.97
N ASP A 50 12.15 -5.21 -10.43
CA ASP A 50 13.18 -6.04 -9.78
C ASP A 50 14.39 -6.24 -10.71
N ALA A 51 15.27 -7.19 -10.38
CA ALA A 51 16.44 -7.52 -11.18
C ALA A 51 16.10 -8.08 -12.58
N GLU A 52 14.89 -8.65 -12.73
CA GLU A 52 14.39 -9.18 -14.01
C GLU A 52 13.73 -8.12 -14.88
N GLY A 53 13.42 -6.95 -14.32
CA GLY A 53 12.78 -5.83 -15.01
C GLY A 53 11.43 -5.45 -14.44
N TRP A 54 10.60 -4.81 -15.27
CA TRP A 54 9.26 -4.42 -14.89
C TRP A 54 8.30 -5.60 -14.87
N THR A 55 7.46 -5.67 -13.83
CA THR A 55 6.39 -6.66 -13.69
C THR A 55 5.13 -5.96 -13.20
N THR A 56 3.99 -6.34 -13.76
CA THR A 56 2.67 -6.02 -13.21
C THR A 56 1.92 -7.30 -12.89
N GLU A 57 1.29 -7.34 -11.75
CA GLU A 57 0.53 -8.50 -11.25
C GLU A 57 -0.84 -8.06 -10.72
N GLY A 58 -1.82 -8.90 -10.80
CA GLY A 58 -3.19 -8.73 -10.30
C GLY A 58 -3.98 -10.02 -10.50
N TRP A 59 -5.07 -10.22 -9.83
CA TRP A 59 -5.71 -9.31 -8.89
C TRP A 59 -5.69 -9.90 -7.50
N TRP A 60 -5.32 -9.09 -6.51
CA TRP A 60 -5.60 -9.42 -5.12
C TRP A 60 -6.97 -8.87 -4.74
N ASN A 61 -7.87 -9.75 -4.30
CA ASN A 61 -9.21 -9.36 -3.88
C ASN A 61 -9.24 -9.21 -2.36
N ILE A 62 -9.29 -7.98 -1.88
CA ILE A 62 -9.18 -7.66 -0.45
C ILE A 62 -10.54 -7.22 0.07
N SER A 63 -11.06 -7.93 1.06
CA SER A 63 -12.33 -7.61 1.71
C SER A 63 -12.24 -6.26 2.43
N ALA A 64 -13.41 -5.63 2.66
CA ALA A 64 -13.50 -4.42 3.46
C ALA A 64 -12.83 -4.61 4.83
N ARG A 65 -12.10 -3.59 5.28
CA ARG A 65 -11.43 -3.56 6.60
C ARG A 65 -10.41 -4.67 6.83
N SER A 66 -9.80 -5.20 5.77
CA SER A 66 -8.76 -6.23 5.85
C SER A 66 -7.47 -5.82 5.15
N CYS A 67 -6.40 -6.53 5.45
CA CYS A 67 -5.07 -6.29 4.89
C CYS A 67 -4.52 -7.56 4.25
N GLU A 68 -3.79 -7.40 3.15
CA GLU A 68 -3.13 -8.47 2.41
C GLU A 68 -1.65 -8.16 2.19
N THR A 69 -0.81 -9.18 2.16
CA THR A 69 0.58 -9.07 1.74
C THR A 69 0.67 -9.33 0.25
N LEU A 70 1.01 -8.30 -0.51
CA LEU A 70 1.13 -8.36 -1.97
C LEU A 70 2.49 -8.92 -2.40
N LEU A 71 3.58 -8.47 -1.77
CA LEU A 71 4.91 -9.03 -1.98
C LEU A 71 5.52 -9.47 -0.64
N ARG A 72 6.12 -10.65 -0.63
CA ARG A 72 6.84 -11.19 0.52
C ARG A 72 8.33 -10.95 0.39
N GLY A 73 8.97 -10.64 1.51
CA GLY A 73 10.40 -10.39 1.57
C GLY A 73 10.74 -8.91 1.47
N ALA A 74 12.05 -8.62 1.62
CA ALA A 74 12.55 -7.25 1.63
C ALA A 74 12.32 -6.56 0.29
N LEU A 75 11.76 -5.37 0.34
CA LEU A 75 11.56 -4.53 -0.84
C LEU A 75 12.91 -4.16 -1.45
N VAL A 76 13.01 -4.29 -2.76
CA VAL A 76 14.24 -4.07 -3.54
C VAL A 76 14.24 -2.75 -4.32
N ALA A 77 13.06 -2.14 -4.48
CA ALA A 77 12.87 -0.86 -5.18
C ALA A 77 12.37 0.23 -4.22
N ARG A 78 12.60 1.47 -4.58
CA ARG A 78 12.03 2.63 -3.88
C ARG A 78 10.57 2.85 -4.26
N TYR A 79 10.23 2.68 -5.53
CA TYR A 79 8.92 2.98 -6.08
C TYR A 79 8.16 1.72 -6.44
N TYR A 80 6.91 1.68 -6.00
CA TYR A 80 5.91 0.67 -6.34
C TYR A 80 4.68 1.38 -6.90
N TYR A 81 3.87 0.68 -7.67
CA TYR A 81 2.76 1.27 -8.40
C TYR A 81 1.49 0.46 -8.14
N ILE A 82 0.40 1.13 -7.85
CA ILE A 82 -0.87 0.48 -7.52
C ILE A 82 -1.97 1.00 -8.44
N TYR A 83 -2.81 0.07 -8.88
CA TYR A 83 -4.11 0.35 -9.41
C TYR A 83 -5.13 -0.45 -8.62
N ALA A 84 -6.23 0.19 -8.21
CA ALA A 84 -7.27 -0.47 -7.42
C ALA A 84 -8.65 -0.14 -7.97
N VAL A 85 -9.58 -1.10 -7.84
CA VAL A 85 -10.99 -0.95 -8.21
C VAL A 85 -11.89 -1.34 -7.03
N ASP A 86 -12.96 -0.59 -6.81
CA ASP A 86 -14.01 -0.94 -5.84
C ASP A 86 -15.10 -1.75 -6.56
N TYR A 87 -15.23 -3.04 -6.22
CA TYR A 87 -16.19 -3.93 -6.86
C TYR A 87 -17.62 -3.74 -6.38
N ASP A 88 -17.81 -3.19 -5.19
CA ASP A 88 -19.12 -3.13 -4.55
C ASP A 88 -19.82 -1.79 -4.81
N ARG A 89 -19.05 -0.69 -4.90
CA ARG A 89 -19.58 0.66 -5.06
C ARG A 89 -19.20 1.32 -6.38
N GLY A 90 -18.24 0.70 -7.10
CA GLY A 90 -17.64 1.28 -8.29
C GLY A 90 -16.63 2.37 -7.94
N GLY A 91 -15.84 2.76 -8.94
CA GLY A 91 -14.73 3.69 -8.79
C GLY A 91 -13.38 3.00 -8.74
N GLU A 92 -12.35 3.81 -8.81
CA GLU A 92 -10.97 3.33 -8.89
C GLU A 92 -9.99 4.29 -8.22
N TRP A 93 -8.86 3.75 -7.82
CA TRP A 93 -7.66 4.49 -7.45
C TRP A 93 -6.63 4.27 -8.54
N SER A 94 -6.43 5.30 -9.34
CA SER A 94 -5.55 5.29 -10.51
C SER A 94 -4.56 6.45 -10.46
N GLY A 95 -3.62 6.49 -11.42
CA GLY A 95 -2.60 7.53 -11.52
C GLY A 95 -2.06 7.67 -12.94
N HIS A 96 -0.87 8.25 -13.04
CA HIS A 96 -0.27 8.62 -14.33
C HIS A 96 0.89 7.71 -14.77
N ALA A 97 1.25 6.70 -13.97
CA ALA A 97 2.21 5.69 -14.37
C ALA A 97 1.50 4.59 -15.18
N PHE A 98 1.63 4.63 -16.51
CA PHE A 98 0.94 3.67 -17.35
C PHE A 98 1.68 2.34 -17.43
N MET A 99 0.96 1.26 -17.10
CA MET A 99 1.45 -0.12 -17.10
C MET A 99 0.43 -1.05 -17.75
N CYS A 100 0.84 -2.28 -18.04
CA CYS A 100 -0.04 -3.26 -18.65
C CYS A 100 -0.86 -4.01 -17.58
N SER A 101 -2.15 -4.20 -17.85
CA SER A 101 -3.05 -5.00 -17.02
C SER A 101 -4.02 -5.80 -17.88
N ARG A 102 -4.90 -6.59 -17.28
CA ARG A 102 -6.06 -7.21 -17.91
C ARG A 102 -7.10 -7.59 -16.85
N GLU A 103 -8.33 -7.89 -17.29
CA GLU A 103 -9.45 -8.22 -16.40
C GLU A 103 -9.26 -9.47 -15.53
N LYS A 104 -8.64 -10.52 -16.09
CA LYS A 104 -8.37 -11.76 -15.36
C LYS A 104 -7.06 -11.67 -14.61
N GLU A 105 -6.84 -12.55 -13.64
CA GLU A 105 -5.56 -12.72 -12.96
C GLU A 105 -4.39 -12.73 -13.96
N PHE A 106 -3.32 -12.03 -13.62
CA PHE A 106 -2.20 -11.84 -14.52
C PHE A 106 -0.86 -11.62 -13.81
N THR A 107 0.20 -12.01 -14.52
CA THR A 107 1.58 -11.56 -14.30
C THR A 107 2.13 -11.17 -15.66
N ILE A 108 2.40 -9.89 -15.88
CA ILE A 108 2.84 -9.33 -17.15
C ILE A 108 4.24 -8.76 -16.98
N LYS A 109 5.18 -9.23 -17.79
CA LYS A 109 6.55 -8.68 -17.83
C LYS A 109 6.60 -7.53 -18.84
N GLY A 110 7.24 -6.42 -18.43
CA GLY A 110 7.38 -5.19 -19.22
C GLY A 110 6.13 -4.33 -19.22
N THR A 111 6.34 -3.03 -19.37
CA THR A 111 5.27 -2.01 -19.36
C THR A 111 5.00 -1.40 -20.74
N GLU A 112 5.79 -1.80 -21.73
CA GLU A 112 5.71 -1.23 -23.08
C GLU A 112 4.71 -1.96 -23.97
N ASN A 113 4.12 -1.23 -24.91
CA ASN A 113 3.29 -1.75 -25.98
C ASN A 113 2.12 -2.64 -25.50
N CYS A 114 1.49 -2.30 -24.38
CA CYS A 114 0.41 -3.08 -23.78
C CYS A 114 -0.66 -3.50 -24.79
N LEU A 115 -1.22 -2.53 -25.53
CA LEU A 115 -2.32 -2.77 -26.48
C LEU A 115 -1.93 -3.71 -27.61
N THR A 116 -0.75 -3.55 -28.20
CA THR A 116 -0.26 -4.44 -29.27
C THR A 116 0.04 -5.85 -28.79
N ARG A 117 0.28 -6.00 -27.48
CA ARG A 117 0.48 -7.29 -26.80
C ARG A 117 -0.82 -7.92 -26.32
N GLY A 118 -1.99 -7.27 -26.55
CA GLY A 118 -3.29 -7.76 -26.13
C GLY A 118 -3.62 -7.51 -24.66
N PHE A 119 -3.00 -6.51 -24.04
CA PHE A 119 -3.25 -6.07 -22.67
C PHE A 119 -3.88 -4.68 -22.65
N ASP A 120 -4.50 -4.32 -21.55
CA ASP A 120 -4.96 -2.98 -21.28
C ASP A 120 -3.79 -2.08 -20.87
N ARG A 121 -3.89 -0.79 -21.20
CA ARG A 121 -2.96 0.25 -20.73
C ARG A 121 -3.62 1.00 -19.60
N THR A 122 -3.22 0.73 -18.38
CA THR A 122 -3.87 1.20 -17.14
C THR A 122 -2.98 2.17 -16.39
N GLY A 123 -3.56 3.21 -15.82
CA GLY A 123 -2.85 4.21 -15.02
C GLY A 123 -2.73 3.76 -13.57
N PHE A 124 -1.52 3.58 -13.08
CA PHE A 124 -1.19 3.24 -11.70
C PHE A 124 -0.74 4.49 -10.95
N PHE A 125 -1.05 4.61 -9.67
CA PHE A 125 -0.46 5.63 -8.82
C PHE A 125 0.84 5.14 -8.18
N GLU A 126 1.76 6.06 -7.99
CA GLU A 126 3.09 5.77 -7.45
C GLU A 126 3.07 5.76 -5.92
N VAL A 127 3.78 4.82 -5.33
CA VAL A 127 4.04 4.69 -3.90
C VAL A 127 5.54 4.79 -3.67
N ASP A 128 6.00 5.88 -3.06
CA ASP A 128 7.40 6.06 -2.64
C ASP A 128 7.59 5.41 -1.26
N THR A 129 8.33 4.32 -1.20
CA THR A 129 8.64 3.63 0.05
C THR A 129 9.81 4.26 0.81
N ALA A 130 10.37 5.36 0.33
CA ALA A 130 11.57 5.99 0.87
C ALA A 130 12.74 5.01 1.10
N GLN A 131 12.88 4.01 0.24
CA GLN A 131 13.86 2.90 0.32
C GLN A 131 13.69 2.01 1.57
N GLN A 132 12.52 2.04 2.21
CA GLN A 132 12.23 1.13 3.31
C GLN A 132 12.14 -0.31 2.81
N ARG A 133 12.56 -1.26 3.63
CA ARG A 133 12.53 -2.69 3.29
C ARG A 133 11.15 -3.33 3.46
N SER A 134 10.23 -2.63 4.12
CA SER A 134 8.82 -3.01 4.23
C SER A 134 7.94 -1.77 4.14
N TRP A 135 6.74 -1.94 3.61
CA TRP A 135 5.79 -0.84 3.45
C TRP A 135 4.36 -1.32 3.57
N THR A 136 3.48 -0.47 4.12
CA THR A 136 2.05 -0.74 4.15
C THR A 136 1.30 0.44 3.56
N VAL A 137 0.55 0.19 2.51
CA VAL A 137 -0.36 1.16 1.90
C VAL A 137 -1.71 1.08 2.60
N GLN A 138 -2.28 2.24 2.92
CA GLN A 138 -3.63 2.38 3.46
C GLN A 138 -4.54 2.89 2.33
N LEU A 139 -5.41 2.02 1.81
CA LEU A 139 -6.42 2.41 0.84
C LEU A 139 -7.66 2.87 1.60
N THR A 140 -8.00 4.14 1.45
CA THR A 140 -9.19 4.75 2.06
C THR A 140 -10.22 5.05 1.00
N ASP A 141 -11.47 5.23 1.40
CA ASP A 141 -12.48 5.76 0.48
C ASP A 141 -11.92 7.00 -0.22
N SER A 142 -12.04 7.06 -1.53
CA SER A 142 -11.69 8.28 -2.26
C SER A 142 -12.45 9.42 -1.59
N ALA A 143 -11.73 10.40 -1.07
CA ALA A 143 -12.37 11.63 -0.67
C ALA A 143 -13.19 12.06 -1.88
N GLU A 144 -14.50 12.06 -1.75
CA GLU A 144 -15.45 12.41 -2.79
C GLU A 144 -14.89 13.60 -3.54
N GLN A 145 -14.41 13.35 -4.75
CA GLN A 145 -13.96 14.42 -5.62
C GLN A 145 -15.19 15.31 -5.74
N PRO A 146 -15.19 16.56 -5.24
CA PRO A 146 -16.40 17.35 -5.26
C PRO A 146 -16.88 17.31 -6.69
N SER A 147 -18.03 16.66 -6.90
CA SER A 147 -18.66 16.58 -8.19
C SER A 147 -18.67 18.01 -8.71
N SER A 148 -18.00 18.28 -9.80
CA SER A 148 -18.02 19.56 -10.47
C SER A 148 -19.47 19.80 -10.86
N LYS A 149 -20.24 20.33 -9.91
CA LYS A 149 -21.55 20.88 -10.17
C LYS A 149 -21.33 21.85 -11.31
N PRO A 150 -21.96 21.66 -12.47
CA PRO A 150 -21.83 22.62 -13.54
C PRO A 150 -22.13 23.99 -12.97
N LEU A 151 -21.15 24.90 -13.01
CA LEU A 151 -21.37 26.30 -12.69
C LEU A 151 -22.43 26.78 -13.67
N THR A 152 -23.65 26.91 -13.18
CA THR A 152 -24.72 27.62 -13.90
C THR A 152 -24.17 29.01 -14.18
N PRO A 153 -24.00 29.41 -15.46
CA PRO A 153 -23.52 30.76 -15.75
C PRO A 153 -24.47 31.77 -15.12
N PRO A 154 -23.96 32.85 -14.54
CA PRO A 154 -24.80 33.88 -13.95
C PRO A 154 -25.79 34.39 -15.01
N SER A 155 -27.08 34.37 -14.67
CA SER A 155 -28.13 34.98 -15.50
C SER A 155 -27.77 36.45 -15.76
N VAL A 156 -27.36 36.76 -16.95
CA VAL A 156 -27.22 38.14 -17.39
C VAL A 156 -28.62 38.68 -17.63
N THR A 157 -29.13 39.46 -16.69
CA THR A 157 -30.35 40.26 -16.88
C THR A 157 -30.04 41.32 -17.88
N PRO A 158 -30.75 41.38 -19.02
CA PRO A 158 -30.56 42.48 -19.99
C PRO A 158 -30.93 43.82 -19.34
N PRO A 159 -30.20 44.91 -19.60
CA PRO A 159 -30.57 46.21 -19.10
C PRO A 159 -31.92 46.66 -19.71
N ALA A 160 -32.80 47.14 -18.87
CA ALA A 160 -34.08 47.71 -19.25
C ALA A 160 -33.84 48.86 -20.27
N SER A 161 -34.39 48.72 -21.47
CA SER A 161 -34.44 49.80 -22.44
C SER A 161 -35.25 50.94 -21.90
N SER A 162 -34.62 52.07 -21.63
CA SER A 162 -35.30 53.33 -21.31
C SER A 162 -35.90 53.89 -22.63
N GLU A 163 -37.16 53.70 -22.75
CA GLU A 163 -37.95 54.38 -23.78
C GLU A 163 -38.02 55.86 -23.43
N LYS A 164 -37.41 56.69 -24.27
CA LYS A 164 -37.54 58.15 -24.22
C LYS A 164 -38.64 58.58 -25.20
N LYS A 165 -39.63 59.21 -24.62
CA LYS A 165 -40.65 59.95 -25.33
C LYS A 165 -40.09 61.24 -25.91
#